data_6957969fff915847e9b41c3e66616167
#
_entry.id   6957969fff915847e9b41c3e66616167
#
_cell.length_a   1.000
_cell.length_b   1.000
_cell.length_c   1.000
_cell.angle_alpha   90.00
_cell.angle_beta   90.00
_cell.angle_gamma   90.00
#
_symmetry.space_group_name_H-M   'P 1'
#
loop_
_entity.id
_entity.type
_entity.pdbx_description
1 polymer ?
#
loop_
_entity_poly.entity_id
_entity_poly.type
_entity_poly.pdbx_seq_one_letter_code
_entity_poly.pdbx_strand_id
1 'polypeptide(L)' 'MKVTQVRSKNGANHAQRETLRSLGLRRIGHTVEVKDNDQTRGMLHRVRHLVKVDG' A
#
# COMPACT_ATOMS: atom_id res chain seq x y z
N MET A 1 11.44 -2.25 3.46
CA MET A 1 11.16 -1.24 2.42
C MET A 1 10.09 -0.29 2.89
N LYS A 2 10.11 0.93 2.40
CA LYS A 2 9.15 1.96 2.77
C LYS A 2 8.09 2.10 1.72
N VAL A 3 6.85 2.19 2.14
CA VAL A 3 5.70 2.32 1.25
C VAL A 3 4.93 3.57 1.65
N THR A 4 4.68 4.43 0.68
CA THR A 4 3.95 5.69 0.90
C THR A 4 2.67 5.67 0.06
N GLN A 5 1.55 5.98 0.67
CA GLN A 5 0.30 6.12 -0.06
C GLN A 5 0.31 7.46 -0.81
N VAL A 6 0.21 7.40 -2.13
CA VAL A 6 0.28 8.60 -2.98
C VAL A 6 -1.07 8.97 -3.59
N ARG A 7 -2.05 8.08 -3.53
CA ARG A 7 -3.39 8.32 -4.03
C ARG A 7 -4.44 7.94 -3.00
N SER A 8 -5.60 8.59 -3.08
CA SER A 8 -6.70 8.35 -2.16
C SER A 8 -7.26 6.93 -2.33
N LYS A 9 -7.57 6.29 -1.20
CA LYS A 9 -8.24 5.00 -1.20
C LYS A 9 -9.69 5.10 -1.69
N ASN A 10 -10.24 6.29 -1.81
CA ASN A 10 -11.62 6.49 -2.27
C ASN A 10 -11.83 6.00 -3.70
N GLY A 11 -10.77 5.97 -4.51
CA GLY A 11 -10.84 5.40 -5.86
C GLY A 11 -10.53 3.91 -5.92
N ALA A 12 -10.26 3.29 -4.79
CA ALA A 12 -9.89 1.87 -4.73
C ALA A 12 -11.13 1.00 -4.51
N ASN A 13 -11.10 -0.23 -5.03
CA ASN A 13 -12.15 -1.19 -4.74
C ASN A 13 -11.98 -1.74 -3.31
N HIS A 14 -12.94 -2.53 -2.87
CA HIS A 14 -12.94 -3.07 -1.51
C HIS A 14 -11.67 -3.89 -1.20
N ALA A 15 -11.25 -4.73 -2.13
CA ALA A 15 -10.07 -5.57 -1.95
C ALA A 15 -8.80 -4.72 -1.81
N GLN A 16 -8.70 -3.65 -2.60
CA GLN A 16 -7.56 -2.74 -2.52
C GLN A 16 -7.54 -1.97 -1.21
N ARG A 17 -8.69 -1.54 -0.72
CA ARG A 17 -8.79 -0.87 0.60
C ARG A 17 -8.34 -1.80 1.72
N GLU A 18 -8.78 -3.06 1.66
CA GLU A 18 -8.37 -4.05 2.65
C GLU A 18 -6.87 -4.28 2.61
N THR A 19 -6.28 -4.31 1.42
CA THR A 19 -4.84 -4.47 1.27
C THR A 19 -4.09 -3.28 1.87
N LEU A 20 -4.55 -2.05 1.59
CA LEU A 20 -3.95 -0.85 2.19
C LEU A 20 -4.03 -0.87 3.71
N ARG A 21 -5.17 -1.30 4.24
CA ARG A 21 -5.37 -1.42 5.67
C ARG A 21 -4.41 -2.44 6.29
N SER A 22 -4.23 -3.57 5.62
CA SER A 22 -3.30 -4.61 6.08
C SER A 22 -1.86 -4.13 6.09
N LEU A 23 -1.51 -3.25 5.15
CA LEU A 23 -0.19 -2.63 5.10
C LEU A 23 -0.02 -1.53 6.14
N GLY A 24 -1.10 -1.04 6.73
CA GLY A 24 -1.06 0.04 7.71
C GLY A 24 -1.23 1.43 7.11
N LEU A 25 -1.53 1.51 5.82
CA LEU A 25 -1.73 2.79 5.14
C LEU A 25 -3.17 3.25 5.30
N ARG A 26 -3.36 4.48 5.79
CA ARG A 26 -4.69 5.00 6.09
C ARG A 26 -5.04 6.26 5.32
N ARG A 27 -4.05 7.01 4.83
CA ARG A 27 -4.29 8.28 4.14
C ARG A 27 -3.13 8.62 3.22
N ILE A 28 -3.38 9.55 2.31
CA ILE A 28 -2.36 10.04 1.39
C ILE A 28 -1.20 10.64 2.18
N GLY A 29 0.02 10.31 1.77
CA GLY A 29 1.23 10.80 2.41
C GLY A 29 1.68 9.96 3.59
N HIS A 30 0.89 8.99 4.02
CA HIS A 30 1.28 8.10 5.10
C HIS A 30 2.34 7.13 4.61
N THR A 31 3.45 7.05 5.32
CA THR A 31 4.55 6.15 5.00
C THR A 31 4.68 5.09 6.08
N VAL A 32 4.85 3.85 5.68
CA VAL A 32 5.05 2.73 6.59
C VAL A 32 6.24 1.91 6.14
N GLU A 33 6.87 1.24 7.09
CA GLU A 33 7.92 0.29 6.81
C GLU A 33 7.33 -1.12 6.80
N VAL A 34 7.57 -1.87 5.75
CA VAL A 34 7.06 -3.23 5.62
C VAL A 34 8.21 -4.18 5.30
N LYS A 35 8.03 -5.45 5.63
CA LYS A 35 9.01 -6.47 5.32
C LYS A 35 9.00 -6.78 3.83
N ASP A 36 10.19 -6.99 3.28
CA ASP A 36 10.35 -7.36 1.87
C ASP A 36 10.26 -8.89 1.76
N ASN A 37 9.06 -9.40 1.57
CA ASN A 37 8.81 -10.83 1.34
C ASN A 37 7.76 -11.01 0.25
N ASP A 38 7.55 -12.26 -0.17
CA ASP A 38 6.64 -12.55 -1.26
C ASP A 38 5.20 -12.13 -0.97
N GLN A 39 4.76 -12.29 0.26
CA GLN A 39 3.42 -11.91 0.68
C GLN A 39 3.23 -10.39 0.57
N THR A 40 4.19 -9.62 1.08
CA THR A 40 4.14 -8.16 1.01
C THR A 40 4.19 -7.68 -0.42
N ARG A 41 5.05 -8.28 -1.24
CA ARG A 41 5.16 -7.93 -2.66
C ARG A 41 3.85 -8.18 -3.40
N GLY A 42 3.18 -9.29 -3.10
CA GLY A 42 1.87 -9.61 -3.66
C GLY A 42 0.82 -8.56 -3.30
N MET A 43 0.81 -8.13 -2.04
CA MET A 43 -0.09 -7.07 -1.60
C MET A 43 0.21 -5.74 -2.28
N LEU A 44 1.48 -5.38 -2.37
CA LEU A 44 1.90 -4.13 -3.02
C LEU A 44 1.57 -4.12 -4.50
N HIS A 45 1.68 -5.26 -5.15
CA HIS A 45 1.34 -5.38 -6.57
C HIS A 45 -0.14 -5.03 -6.82
N ARG A 46 -1.02 -5.40 -5.90
CA ARG A 46 -2.45 -5.12 -6.02
C ARG A 46 -2.77 -3.64 -5.89
N VAL A 47 -1.97 -2.90 -5.15
CA VAL A 47 -2.21 -1.47 -4.87
C VAL A 47 -1.09 -0.58 -5.39
N ARG A 48 -0.25 -1.08 -6.28
CA ARG A 48 0.92 -0.35 -6.78
C ARG A 48 0.57 1.01 -7.40
N HIS A 49 -0.64 1.13 -7.94
CA HIS A 49 -1.10 2.38 -8.53
C HIS A 49 -1.53 3.40 -7.48
N LEU A 50 -1.63 2.99 -6.22
CA LEU A 50 -2.03 3.85 -5.11
C LEU A 50 -0.87 4.20 -4.19
N VAL A 51 0.25 3.51 -4.32
CA VAL A 51 1.40 3.66 -3.43
C VAL A 51 2.70 3.79 -4.21
N LYS A 52 3.70 4.34 -3.53
CA LYS A 52 5.07 4.39 -4.02
C LYS A 52 5.92 3.57 -3.07
N VAL A 53 6.74 2.69 -3.63
CA VAL A 53 7.65 1.86 -2.84
C VAL A 53 9.06 2.41 -2.98
N ASP A 54 9.71 2.62 -1.85
CA ASP A 54 11.07 3.10 -1.78
C ASP A 54 11.91 2.09 -0.99
N GLY A 55 12.96 1.68 -1.56
CA GLY A 55 13.86 0.69 -0.96
C GLY A 55 14.28 -0.38 -1.92
#